data_260e7a8a765198709e860cfce3aa7b0e
#
_entry.id   260e7a8a765198709e860cfce3aa7b0e
#
_cell.length_a   1.000
_cell.length_b   1.000
_cell.length_c   1.000
_cell.angle_alpha   90.00
_cell.angle_beta   90.00
_cell.angle_gamma   90.00
#
_symmetry.space_group_name_H-M   'P 1'
#
loop_
_entity.id
_entity.type
_entity.pdbx_description
1 polymer ?
#
loop_
_entity_poly.entity_id
_entity_poly.type
_entity_poly.pdbx_seq_one_letter_code
_entity_poly.pdbx_strand_id
1 'polypeptide(L)'
;MLLTRVKRRVDRYVRTVNQWRGVMDPAEVFRRGNEAERNAFFELGKRKNQEGYRARVALMEQLQAGQHQLGEADPNAGLRLPEIPRDRGVMLARPEGFPLLDEALAEARGYFQGYVPGTNKKEYDSLQGVPRSNLTPTSAINRVASHPEVLRVVSNYMGMVPILHRITVLYSPNDEEVEKSSQYYHLDPEDVIMTKIFLFVEDVDRDTGPTTALPADRSTIVRRQIDYRNSRVPDEVIFEQGGRENLVECVGPAGTMAFLDTCRCFHMGSRVASKPRYTVMIQYQTPYAALASPDGPLPTPPITHLAIPPNPTPLEEYLFALKR
;
A
#
# COMPACT_ATOMS: atom_id res chain seq x y z
N MET A 1 -15.12 -32.92 18.74
CA MET A 1 -15.45 -32.13 17.52
C MET A 1 -14.50 -30.96 17.25
N LEU A 2 -14.15 -30.13 18.24
CA LEU A 2 -13.26 -28.98 18.04
C LEU A 2 -11.84 -29.40 17.63
N LEU A 3 -11.24 -30.36 18.34
CA LEU A 3 -9.91 -30.91 18.07
C LEU A 3 -9.79 -31.54 16.67
N THR A 4 -10.85 -32.16 16.17
CA THR A 4 -10.86 -32.75 14.82
C THR A 4 -10.90 -31.66 13.71
N ARG A 5 -11.56 -30.54 13.97
CA ARG A 5 -11.57 -29.39 13.05
C ARG A 5 -10.21 -28.68 13.03
N VAL A 6 -9.57 -28.52 14.20
CA VAL A 6 -8.23 -27.92 14.29
C VAL A 6 -7.21 -28.81 13.59
N LYS A 7 -7.24 -30.13 13.84
CA LYS A 7 -6.34 -31.08 13.17
C LYS A 7 -6.51 -31.07 11.64
N ARG A 8 -7.74 -31.07 11.14
CA ARG A 8 -8.02 -30.96 9.68
C ARG A 8 -7.53 -29.63 9.07
N ARG A 9 -7.58 -28.51 9.82
CA ARG A 9 -7.02 -27.23 9.39
C ARG A 9 -5.49 -27.28 9.34
N VAL A 10 -4.86 -27.84 10.37
CA VAL A 10 -3.40 -28.02 10.42
C VAL A 10 -2.92 -28.97 9.32
N ASP A 11 -3.59 -30.09 9.11
CA ASP A 11 -3.24 -31.07 8.06
C ASP A 11 -3.43 -30.49 6.64
N ARG A 12 -4.44 -29.65 6.46
CA ARG A 12 -4.64 -28.92 5.18
C ARG A 12 -3.53 -27.87 5.00
N TYR A 13 -3.20 -27.13 6.04
CA TYR A 13 -2.12 -26.16 6.07
C TYR A 13 -0.77 -26.80 5.73
N VAL A 14 -0.43 -27.91 6.40
CA VAL A 14 0.81 -28.67 6.18
C VAL A 14 0.85 -29.26 4.76
N ARG A 15 -0.26 -29.78 4.24
CA ARG A 15 -0.34 -30.25 2.84
C ARG A 15 -0.15 -29.13 1.85
N THR A 16 -0.81 -27.99 2.04
CA THR A 16 -0.63 -26.80 1.19
C THR A 16 0.82 -26.35 1.23
N VAL A 17 1.42 -26.18 2.40
CA VAL A 17 2.83 -25.77 2.54
C VAL A 17 3.80 -26.78 1.93
N ASN A 18 3.54 -28.09 2.05
CA ASN A 18 4.40 -29.12 1.45
C ASN A 18 4.25 -29.22 -0.07
N GLN A 19 3.06 -28.98 -0.60
CA GLN A 19 2.77 -28.90 -2.02
C GLN A 19 3.52 -27.73 -2.69
N TRP A 20 3.84 -26.67 -1.93
CA TRP A 20 4.47 -25.43 -2.38
C TRP A 20 5.99 -25.38 -2.15
N ARG A 21 6.53 -26.32 -1.38
CA ARG A 21 7.97 -26.37 -1.07
C ARG A 21 8.90 -26.58 -2.27
N GLY A 22 8.40 -26.85 -3.46
CA GLY A 22 9.22 -27.17 -4.62
C GLY A 22 8.79 -26.63 -5.96
N VAL A 23 7.66 -25.92 -6.08
CA VAL A 23 7.02 -25.75 -7.40
C VAL A 23 6.49 -24.36 -7.75
N MET A 24 6.31 -23.41 -6.80
CA MET A 24 5.66 -22.15 -7.16
C MET A 24 6.46 -20.91 -6.78
N ASP A 25 6.59 -20.01 -7.75
CA ASP A 25 7.02 -18.63 -7.58
C ASP A 25 6.10 -17.91 -6.57
N PRO A 26 6.65 -17.22 -5.56
CA PRO A 26 5.87 -16.41 -4.62
C PRO A 26 4.86 -15.48 -5.29
N ALA A 27 5.26 -14.82 -6.36
CA ALA A 27 4.37 -13.96 -7.13
C ALA A 27 3.15 -14.71 -7.68
N GLU A 28 3.31 -15.97 -8.07
CA GLU A 28 2.22 -16.83 -8.54
C GLU A 28 1.23 -17.16 -7.42
N VAL A 29 1.74 -17.46 -6.21
CA VAL A 29 0.91 -17.68 -5.01
C VAL A 29 0.05 -16.46 -4.70
N PHE A 30 0.66 -15.29 -4.70
CA PHE A 30 -0.06 -14.06 -4.40
C PHE A 30 -1.03 -13.67 -5.51
N ARG A 31 -0.69 -13.95 -6.76
CA ARG A 31 -1.54 -13.67 -7.91
C ARG A 31 -2.74 -14.61 -8.06
N ARG A 32 -2.58 -15.91 -7.79
CA ARG A 32 -3.60 -16.95 -8.06
C ARG A 32 -4.14 -17.65 -6.82
N GLY A 33 -3.42 -17.58 -5.70
CA GLY A 33 -3.82 -18.23 -4.47
C GLY A 33 -5.05 -17.58 -3.83
N ASN A 34 -5.80 -18.40 -3.11
CA ASN A 34 -6.85 -17.91 -2.24
C ASN A 34 -6.28 -17.28 -0.96
N GLU A 35 -7.14 -16.70 -0.12
CA GLU A 35 -6.72 -16.04 1.11
C GLU A 35 -5.92 -16.94 2.05
N ALA A 36 -6.36 -18.19 2.23
CA ALA A 36 -5.69 -19.11 3.13
C ALA A 36 -4.29 -19.49 2.64
N GLU A 37 -4.12 -19.62 1.35
CA GLU A 37 -2.86 -19.89 0.70
C GLU A 37 -1.88 -18.73 0.86
N ARG A 38 -2.30 -17.51 0.56
CA ARG A 38 -1.48 -16.29 0.74
C ARG A 38 -1.04 -16.13 2.20
N ASN A 39 -1.98 -16.28 3.14
CA ASN A 39 -1.67 -16.21 4.57
C ASN A 39 -0.70 -17.33 5.02
N ALA A 40 -0.85 -18.54 4.50
CA ALA A 40 0.07 -19.63 4.81
C ALA A 40 1.48 -19.34 4.32
N PHE A 41 1.61 -18.77 3.15
CA PHE A 41 2.91 -18.37 2.58
C PHE A 41 3.55 -17.23 3.39
N PHE A 42 2.79 -16.21 3.74
CA PHE A 42 3.23 -15.11 4.59
C PHE A 42 3.75 -15.60 5.95
N GLU A 43 2.99 -16.48 6.63
CA GLU A 43 3.42 -17.06 7.91
C GLU A 43 4.66 -17.95 7.77
N LEU A 44 4.84 -18.61 6.63
CA LEU A 44 6.06 -19.35 6.35
C LEU A 44 7.27 -18.41 6.22
N GLY A 45 7.12 -17.31 5.51
CA GLY A 45 8.15 -16.28 5.37
C GLY A 45 8.60 -15.72 6.73
N LYS A 46 7.65 -15.38 7.60
CA LYS A 46 7.92 -14.92 8.97
C LYS A 46 8.70 -15.94 9.78
N ARG A 47 8.33 -17.24 9.69
CA ARG A 47 9.03 -18.32 10.43
C ARG A 47 10.46 -18.52 9.92
N LYS A 48 10.67 -18.43 8.61
CA LYS A 48 12.00 -18.58 8.00
C LYS A 48 12.93 -17.40 8.31
N ASN A 49 12.37 -16.22 8.52
CA ASN A 49 13.11 -15.01 8.91
C ASN A 49 12.61 -14.47 10.25
N GLN A 50 12.65 -15.28 11.29
CA GLN A 50 12.13 -14.91 12.60
C GLN A 50 12.90 -13.76 13.26
N GLU A 51 14.21 -13.69 13.04
CA GLU A 51 15.06 -12.62 13.57
C GLU A 51 14.70 -11.27 12.94
N GLY A 52 14.63 -11.19 11.62
CA GLY A 52 14.23 -9.97 10.92
C GLY A 52 12.79 -9.55 11.27
N TYR A 53 11.88 -10.49 11.42
CA TYR A 53 10.52 -10.19 11.86
C TYR A 53 10.50 -9.54 13.25
N ARG A 54 11.24 -10.13 14.23
CA ARG A 54 11.35 -9.57 15.59
C ARG A 54 11.98 -8.18 15.59
N ALA A 55 13.03 -7.97 14.79
CA ALA A 55 13.66 -6.66 14.67
C ALA A 55 12.71 -5.60 14.12
N ARG A 56 11.91 -5.93 13.10
CA ARG A 56 10.88 -5.03 12.54
C ARG A 56 9.79 -4.70 13.53
N VAL A 57 9.37 -5.66 14.36
CA VAL A 57 8.39 -5.44 15.43
C VAL A 57 8.99 -4.53 16.51
N ALA A 58 10.21 -4.76 16.96
CA ALA A 58 10.89 -3.92 17.94
C ALA A 58 11.05 -2.47 17.46
N LEU A 59 11.40 -2.26 16.19
CA LEU A 59 11.46 -0.93 15.57
C LEU A 59 10.09 -0.26 15.51
N MET A 60 9.03 -1.00 15.21
CA MET A 60 7.66 -0.50 15.27
C MET A 60 7.28 -0.04 16.69
N GLU A 61 7.62 -0.83 17.72
CA GLU A 61 7.38 -0.47 19.12
C GLU A 61 8.15 0.80 19.51
N GLN A 62 9.38 0.98 19.05
CA GLN A 62 10.15 2.21 19.22
C GLN A 62 9.46 3.41 18.53
N LEU A 63 8.94 3.22 17.29
CA LEU A 63 8.14 4.24 16.61
C LEU A 63 6.93 4.66 17.44
N GLN A 64 6.21 3.73 18.02
CA GLN A 64 5.05 4.01 18.85
C GLN A 64 5.42 4.73 20.15
N ALA A 65 6.55 4.39 20.76
CA ALA A 65 7.06 5.04 21.96
C ALA A 65 7.63 6.45 21.72
N GLY A 66 7.72 6.91 20.45
CA GLY A 66 8.34 8.19 20.09
C GLY A 66 9.85 8.21 20.33
N GLN A 67 10.49 7.03 20.37
CA GLN A 67 11.92 6.87 20.67
C GLN A 67 12.81 7.03 19.42
N HIS A 68 12.31 7.70 18.38
CA HIS A 68 13.13 8.03 17.21
C HIS A 68 13.87 9.32 17.49
N GLN A 69 15.17 9.25 17.45
CA GLN A 69 15.98 10.41 17.20
C GLN A 69 15.94 10.69 15.68
N LEU A 70 15.07 11.60 15.28
CA LEU A 70 15.30 12.35 14.07
C LEU A 70 16.52 13.23 14.37
N GLY A 71 17.58 13.09 13.57
CA GLY A 71 18.74 13.97 13.69
C GLY A 71 18.29 15.42 13.52
N GLU A 72 18.82 16.33 14.35
CA GLU A 72 18.50 17.76 14.44
C GLU A 72 17.00 18.11 14.59
N ALA A 73 16.70 19.23 15.28
CA ALA A 73 15.34 19.62 15.64
C ALA A 73 14.39 19.54 14.44
N ASP A 74 13.61 18.46 14.38
CA ASP A 74 12.62 18.25 13.32
C ASP A 74 11.47 19.25 13.51
N PRO A 75 11.24 20.17 12.55
CA PRO A 75 10.14 21.11 12.60
C PRO A 75 8.75 20.41 12.62
N ASN A 76 8.72 19.11 12.31
CA ASN A 76 7.52 18.29 12.27
C ASN A 76 7.37 17.38 13.52
N ALA A 77 8.21 17.54 14.56
CA ALA A 77 8.23 16.68 15.75
C ALA A 77 6.89 16.62 16.51
N GLY A 78 6.02 17.62 16.32
CA GLY A 78 4.68 17.67 16.91
C GLY A 78 3.58 16.99 16.08
N LEU A 79 3.90 16.53 14.87
CA LEU A 79 2.91 15.90 14.00
C LEU A 79 2.31 14.66 14.65
N ARG A 80 1.00 14.56 14.63
CA ARG A 80 0.27 13.34 15.02
C ARG A 80 -0.82 13.05 13.99
N LEU A 81 -0.71 11.88 13.40
CA LEU A 81 -1.71 11.33 12.48
C LEU A 81 -2.63 10.36 13.22
N PRO A 82 -3.92 10.28 12.84
CA PRO A 82 -4.80 9.26 13.37
C PRO A 82 -4.34 7.85 12.97
N GLU A 83 -4.82 6.84 13.69
CA GLU A 83 -4.54 5.45 13.37
C GLU A 83 -5.44 4.97 12.23
N ILE A 84 -4.92 4.08 11.38
CA ILE A 84 -5.74 3.37 10.41
C ILE A 84 -6.57 2.32 11.17
N PRO A 85 -7.92 2.41 11.19
CA PRO A 85 -8.74 1.41 11.87
C PRO A 85 -8.51 0.03 11.22
N ARG A 86 -8.10 -0.96 12.03
CA ARG A 86 -7.66 -2.26 11.52
C ARG A 86 -8.76 -3.06 10.83
N ASP A 87 -9.98 -2.90 11.26
CA ASP A 87 -11.18 -3.50 10.66
C ASP A 87 -11.60 -2.81 9.36
N ARG A 88 -11.33 -1.52 9.25
CA ARG A 88 -11.69 -0.75 8.08
C ARG A 88 -10.62 -0.75 6.98
N GLY A 89 -9.34 -0.65 7.35
CA GLY A 89 -8.22 -0.60 6.39
C GLY A 89 -8.21 0.63 5.49
N VAL A 90 -8.98 1.66 5.83
CA VAL A 90 -9.06 2.94 5.12
C VAL A 90 -9.15 4.09 6.12
N MET A 91 -8.36 5.15 5.87
CA MET A 91 -8.32 6.36 6.67
C MET A 91 -7.90 7.54 5.81
N LEU A 92 -8.57 8.67 5.97
CA LEU A 92 -8.16 9.93 5.34
C LEU A 92 -7.69 10.87 6.44
N ALA A 93 -6.55 11.52 6.24
CA ALA A 93 -6.01 12.53 7.13
C ALA A 93 -5.42 13.68 6.30
N ARG A 94 -5.66 14.90 6.76
CA ARG A 94 -4.95 16.08 6.29
C ARG A 94 -4.25 16.70 7.47
N PRO A 95 -2.95 16.44 7.66
CA PRO A 95 -2.22 16.98 8.79
C PRO A 95 -2.06 18.49 8.66
N GLU A 96 -2.39 19.21 9.73
CA GLU A 96 -2.14 20.64 9.85
C GLU A 96 -0.74 20.88 10.42
N GLY A 97 -0.09 21.97 10.00
CA GLY A 97 1.24 22.31 10.51
C GLY A 97 2.32 21.29 10.18
N PHE A 98 2.27 20.72 8.98
CA PHE A 98 3.26 19.78 8.47
C PHE A 98 4.03 20.41 7.30
N PRO A 99 5.05 21.27 7.55
CA PRO A 99 5.78 21.98 6.51
C PRO A 99 6.38 21.08 5.44
N LEU A 100 6.87 19.91 5.81
CA LEU A 100 7.41 18.93 4.87
C LEU A 100 6.36 18.45 3.85
N LEU A 101 5.08 18.43 4.23
CA LEU A 101 4.01 18.10 3.30
C LEU A 101 3.84 19.17 2.24
N ASP A 102 3.94 20.44 2.62
CA ASP A 102 3.86 21.57 1.69
C ASP A 102 5.04 21.55 0.69
N GLU A 103 6.25 21.21 1.17
CA GLU A 103 7.43 21.00 0.32
C GLU A 103 7.17 19.82 -0.67
N ALA A 104 6.61 18.72 -0.19
CA ALA A 104 6.32 17.54 -1.02
C ALA A 104 5.24 17.83 -2.08
N LEU A 105 4.23 18.65 -1.75
CA LEU A 105 3.22 19.10 -2.71
C LEU A 105 3.83 20.00 -3.77
N ALA A 106 4.69 20.93 -3.37
CA ALA A 106 5.40 21.80 -4.31
C ALA A 106 6.30 21.00 -5.26
N GLU A 107 7.05 20.02 -4.73
CA GLU A 107 7.85 19.08 -5.51
C GLU A 107 6.98 18.30 -6.50
N ALA A 108 5.88 17.72 -6.03
CA ALA A 108 4.95 16.94 -6.86
C ALA A 108 4.37 17.78 -8.00
N ARG A 109 3.94 19.02 -7.73
CA ARG A 109 3.47 19.96 -8.75
C ARG A 109 4.54 20.23 -9.80
N GLY A 110 5.80 20.34 -9.39
CA GLY A 110 6.93 20.51 -10.30
C GLY A 110 7.06 19.37 -11.31
N TYR A 111 6.76 18.13 -10.93
CA TYR A 111 6.76 16.99 -11.86
C TYR A 111 5.64 17.06 -12.91
N PHE A 112 4.51 17.68 -12.60
CA PHE A 112 3.41 17.85 -13.55
C PHE A 112 3.60 19.04 -14.49
N GLN A 113 4.48 20.00 -14.15
CA GLN A 113 4.80 21.12 -15.02
C GLN A 113 5.51 20.62 -16.29
N GLY A 114 4.91 20.89 -17.44
CA GLY A 114 5.42 20.43 -18.73
C GLY A 114 5.20 18.94 -19.03
N TYR A 115 4.52 18.21 -18.15
CA TYR A 115 4.11 16.84 -18.46
C TYR A 115 3.05 16.86 -19.57
N VAL A 116 3.31 16.11 -20.64
CA VAL A 116 2.37 15.92 -21.75
C VAL A 116 1.68 14.56 -21.56
N PRO A 117 0.36 14.53 -21.30
CA PRO A 117 -0.38 13.29 -21.16
C PRO A 117 -0.22 12.39 -22.39
N GLY A 118 -0.16 11.09 -22.18
CA GLY A 118 -0.02 10.11 -23.26
C GLY A 118 1.41 9.84 -23.73
N THR A 119 2.42 10.57 -23.26
CA THR A 119 3.83 10.31 -23.61
C THR A 119 4.38 9.03 -22.98
N ASN A 120 3.81 8.60 -21.88
CA ASN A 120 4.17 7.36 -21.17
C ASN A 120 3.01 6.34 -21.16
N LYS A 121 2.30 6.23 -22.26
CA LYS A 121 1.22 5.22 -22.40
C LYS A 121 1.81 3.83 -22.23
N LYS A 122 1.59 3.25 -21.07
CA LYS A 122 1.59 1.79 -20.87
C LYS A 122 0.15 1.32 -21.05
N GLU A 123 -0.06 0.01 -21.18
CA GLU A 123 -1.36 -0.67 -21.41
C GLU A 123 -2.53 -0.28 -20.48
N TYR A 124 -2.33 0.63 -19.52
CA TYR A 124 -3.32 1.12 -18.56
C TYR A 124 -3.45 2.64 -18.70
N ASP A 125 -4.24 3.07 -19.65
CA ASP A 125 -4.42 4.50 -19.98
C ASP A 125 -5.08 5.33 -18.87
N SER A 126 -5.76 4.70 -17.91
CA SER A 126 -6.44 5.37 -16.79
C SER A 126 -5.50 5.93 -15.72
N LEU A 127 -4.25 5.46 -15.65
CA LEU A 127 -3.23 5.92 -14.71
C LEU A 127 -1.89 6.07 -15.44
N GLN A 128 -1.40 7.28 -15.53
CA GLN A 128 -0.13 7.58 -16.19
C GLN A 128 0.93 7.92 -15.15
N GLY A 129 2.03 7.15 -15.12
CA GLY A 129 3.19 7.46 -14.28
C GLY A 129 3.96 8.65 -14.86
N VAL A 130 4.03 9.74 -14.10
CA VAL A 130 4.83 10.90 -14.46
C VAL A 130 6.29 10.64 -14.14
N PRO A 131 7.24 10.87 -15.06
CA PRO A 131 8.67 10.69 -14.81
C PRO A 131 9.13 11.54 -13.63
N ARG A 132 9.93 10.93 -12.74
CA ARG A 132 10.55 11.60 -11.60
C ARG A 132 12.07 11.35 -11.63
N SER A 133 12.83 12.36 -11.94
CA SER A 133 14.30 12.27 -12.00
C SER A 133 14.99 12.57 -10.67
N ASN A 134 14.27 13.25 -9.74
CA ASN A 134 14.87 13.85 -8.55
C ASN A 134 14.43 13.20 -7.24
N LEU A 135 13.87 11.99 -7.28
CA LEU A 135 13.53 11.25 -6.06
C LEU A 135 14.83 10.73 -5.40
N THR A 136 15.40 11.56 -4.55
CA THR A 136 16.63 11.30 -3.79
C THR A 136 16.31 11.15 -2.30
N PRO A 137 17.27 10.80 -1.43
CA PRO A 137 17.05 10.80 0.01
C PRO A 137 16.57 12.14 0.56
N THR A 138 16.94 13.24 -0.08
CA THR A 138 16.59 14.61 0.32
C THR A 138 15.30 15.14 -0.30
N SER A 139 14.72 14.42 -1.25
CA SER A 139 13.44 14.76 -1.86
C SER A 139 12.34 14.83 -0.80
N ALA A 140 11.52 15.88 -0.83
CA ALA A 140 10.47 16.07 0.15
C ALA A 140 9.43 14.95 0.12
N ILE A 141 9.09 14.43 -1.05
CA ILE A 141 8.19 13.27 -1.20
C ILE A 141 8.78 12.04 -0.50
N ASN A 142 10.08 11.77 -0.67
CA ASN A 142 10.72 10.63 -0.01
C ASN A 142 10.81 10.83 1.51
N ARG A 143 11.09 12.04 1.95
CA ARG A 143 11.12 12.41 3.38
C ARG A 143 9.74 12.27 4.04
N VAL A 144 8.64 12.61 3.34
CA VAL A 144 7.27 12.33 3.80
C VAL A 144 7.05 10.83 3.93
N ALA A 145 7.45 10.04 2.92
CA ALA A 145 7.30 8.58 2.94
C ALA A 145 8.10 7.89 4.04
N SER A 146 9.27 8.43 4.42
CA SER A 146 10.11 7.91 5.51
C SER A 146 9.91 8.63 6.84
N HIS A 147 8.99 9.60 6.91
CA HIS A 147 8.75 10.35 8.14
C HIS A 147 8.27 9.44 9.28
N PRO A 148 8.87 9.54 10.49
CA PRO A 148 8.56 8.63 11.61
C PRO A 148 7.09 8.55 11.97
N GLU A 149 6.36 9.65 11.92
CA GLU A 149 4.92 9.63 12.23
C GLU A 149 4.12 8.89 11.15
N VAL A 150 4.47 9.03 9.87
CA VAL A 150 3.88 8.24 8.77
C VAL A 150 4.21 6.77 8.96
N LEU A 151 5.49 6.46 9.26
CA LEU A 151 5.93 5.09 9.51
C LEU A 151 5.29 4.50 10.76
N ARG A 152 5.06 5.29 11.83
CA ARG A 152 4.36 4.85 13.03
C ARG A 152 2.96 4.33 12.68
N VAL A 153 2.18 5.12 11.97
CA VAL A 153 0.81 4.77 11.57
C VAL A 153 0.79 3.54 10.67
N VAL A 154 1.64 3.53 9.64
CA VAL A 154 1.70 2.41 8.69
C VAL A 154 2.21 1.13 9.37
N SER A 155 3.27 1.22 10.18
CA SER A 155 3.83 0.06 10.89
C SER A 155 2.86 -0.50 11.92
N ASN A 156 2.15 0.36 12.65
CA ASN A 156 1.12 -0.06 13.60
C ASN A 156 0.01 -0.84 12.90
N TYR A 157 -0.48 -0.33 11.78
CA TYR A 157 -1.48 -1.00 10.97
C TYR A 157 -0.99 -2.34 10.44
N MET A 158 0.23 -2.40 9.89
CA MET A 158 0.80 -3.61 9.29
C MET A 158 1.36 -4.61 10.31
N GLY A 159 1.56 -4.19 11.58
CA GLY A 159 2.08 -5.00 12.67
C GLY A 159 3.60 -5.21 12.65
N MET A 160 4.32 -4.44 11.84
CA MET A 160 5.77 -4.42 11.73
C MET A 160 6.23 -3.24 10.87
N VAL A 161 7.49 -2.85 10.95
CA VAL A 161 8.08 -1.91 9.98
C VAL A 161 8.05 -2.55 8.59
N PRO A 162 7.39 -1.94 7.61
CA PRO A 162 7.28 -2.46 6.25
C PRO A 162 8.53 -2.17 5.41
N ILE A 163 8.47 -2.57 4.15
CA ILE A 163 9.34 -2.08 3.09
C ILE A 163 8.62 -0.94 2.36
N LEU A 164 9.29 0.18 2.16
CA LEU A 164 8.87 1.21 1.21
C LEU A 164 9.15 0.70 -0.20
N HIS A 165 8.10 0.14 -0.81
CA HIS A 165 8.26 -0.56 -2.08
C HIS A 165 8.31 0.39 -3.28
N ARG A 166 7.43 1.39 -3.29
CA ARG A 166 7.29 2.27 -4.46
C ARG A 166 6.77 3.66 -4.08
N ILE A 167 7.27 4.67 -4.78
CA ILE A 167 6.65 5.99 -4.88
C ILE A 167 6.38 6.26 -6.35
N THR A 168 5.17 6.66 -6.69
CA THR A 168 4.78 6.96 -8.07
C THR A 168 3.99 8.26 -8.10
N VAL A 169 4.42 9.19 -8.93
CA VAL A 169 3.65 10.39 -9.25
C VAL A 169 2.68 10.02 -10.36
N LEU A 170 1.39 10.21 -10.14
CA LEU A 170 0.31 9.70 -10.99
C LEU A 170 -0.55 10.82 -11.55
N TYR A 171 -0.72 10.81 -12.84
CA TYR A 171 -1.72 11.57 -13.56
C TYR A 171 -2.85 10.65 -14.01
N SER A 172 -4.09 10.99 -13.66
CA SER A 172 -5.30 10.28 -14.11
C SER A 172 -6.10 11.21 -14.99
N PRO A 173 -6.14 11.01 -16.32
CA PRO A 173 -6.90 11.87 -17.23
C PRO A 173 -8.41 11.81 -17.00
N ASN A 174 -8.93 10.64 -16.58
CA ASN A 174 -10.34 10.37 -16.32
C ASN A 174 -11.26 10.59 -17.56
N ASP A 175 -10.71 10.41 -18.75
CA ASP A 175 -11.36 10.67 -20.06
C ASP A 175 -11.79 9.39 -20.79
N GLU A 176 -11.58 8.21 -20.20
CA GLU A 176 -11.91 6.94 -20.82
C GLU A 176 -13.39 6.56 -20.62
N GLU A 177 -14.14 6.43 -21.69
CA GLU A 177 -15.57 6.04 -21.67
C GLU A 177 -15.81 4.57 -21.31
N VAL A 178 -14.82 3.69 -21.53
CA VAL A 178 -14.92 2.25 -21.25
C VAL A 178 -14.01 1.90 -20.08
N GLU A 179 -14.62 1.40 -19.01
CA GLU A 179 -13.88 0.97 -17.82
C GLU A 179 -12.91 -0.18 -18.12
N LYS A 180 -11.69 -0.06 -17.60
CA LYS A 180 -10.62 -1.03 -17.76
C LYS A 180 -9.89 -1.26 -16.44
N SER A 181 -9.30 -2.42 -16.29
CA SER A 181 -8.35 -2.76 -15.23
C SER A 181 -8.70 -2.24 -13.83
N SER A 182 -8.02 -1.20 -13.33
CA SER A 182 -8.20 -0.62 -11.98
C SER A 182 -9.50 0.19 -11.80
N GLN A 183 -10.24 0.41 -12.88
CA GLN A 183 -11.55 1.06 -12.84
C GLN A 183 -12.66 0.11 -12.36
N TYR A 184 -12.44 -1.20 -12.40
CA TYR A 184 -13.29 -2.20 -11.72
C TYR A 184 -12.83 -2.42 -10.29
N TYR A 185 -13.74 -2.80 -9.40
CA TYR A 185 -13.36 -3.21 -8.04
C TYR A 185 -12.44 -4.42 -8.07
N HIS A 186 -11.35 -4.35 -7.30
CA HIS A 186 -10.35 -5.39 -7.19
C HIS A 186 -9.63 -5.32 -5.85
N LEU A 187 -8.91 -6.38 -5.51
CA LEU A 187 -7.89 -6.39 -4.48
C LEU A 187 -6.52 -6.51 -5.15
N ASP A 188 -5.55 -5.78 -4.63
CA ASP A 188 -4.17 -5.94 -5.08
C ASP A 188 -3.60 -7.28 -4.63
N PRO A 189 -2.93 -8.02 -5.52
CA PRO A 189 -2.46 -9.37 -5.20
C PRO A 189 -1.04 -9.41 -4.61
N GLU A 190 -0.43 -8.27 -4.30
CA GLU A 190 0.99 -8.21 -3.98
C GLU A 190 1.31 -8.65 -2.54
N ASP A 191 0.33 -8.59 -1.62
CA ASP A 191 0.56 -8.93 -0.19
C ASP A 191 -0.71 -9.48 0.48
N VAL A 192 -0.62 -9.85 1.75
CA VAL A 192 -1.76 -10.15 2.64
C VAL A 192 -2.26 -8.92 3.37
N ILE A 193 -1.38 -7.95 3.58
CA ILE A 193 -1.63 -6.64 4.19
C ILE A 193 -0.66 -5.64 3.58
N MET A 194 -1.17 -4.55 3.07
CA MET A 194 -0.38 -3.52 2.39
C MET A 194 -0.99 -2.15 2.67
N THR A 195 -0.18 -1.13 2.73
CA THR A 195 -0.68 0.24 2.80
C THR A 195 -0.22 1.02 1.58
N LYS A 196 -1.16 1.56 0.83
CA LYS A 196 -0.91 2.64 -0.12
C LYS A 196 -1.39 3.96 0.49
N ILE A 197 -0.56 4.99 0.37
CA ILE A 197 -0.96 6.36 0.66
C ILE A 197 -1.14 7.05 -0.68
N PHE A 198 -2.33 7.58 -0.93
CA PHE A 198 -2.58 8.49 -2.03
C PHE A 198 -2.54 9.90 -1.47
N LEU A 199 -1.44 10.61 -1.71
CA LEU A 199 -1.29 12.02 -1.37
C LEU A 199 -1.92 12.85 -2.49
N PHE A 200 -2.92 13.66 -2.16
CA PHE A 200 -3.60 14.52 -3.12
C PHE A 200 -2.75 15.76 -3.39
N VAL A 201 -2.29 15.90 -4.63
CA VAL A 201 -1.48 17.05 -5.05
C VAL A 201 -2.36 18.28 -5.29
N GLU A 202 -3.57 18.04 -5.80
CA GLU A 202 -4.65 19.00 -5.94
C GLU A 202 -5.90 18.47 -5.23
N ASP A 203 -6.93 19.30 -5.12
CA ASP A 203 -8.21 18.89 -4.52
C ASP A 203 -8.77 17.68 -5.27
N VAL A 204 -9.23 16.69 -4.51
CA VAL A 204 -9.92 15.52 -5.04
C VAL A 204 -11.37 15.56 -4.62
N ASP A 205 -12.25 15.65 -5.59
CA ASP A 205 -13.70 15.63 -5.47
C ASP A 205 -14.32 14.61 -6.43
N ARG A 206 -15.63 14.55 -6.52
CA ARG A 206 -16.31 13.63 -7.45
C ARG A 206 -16.04 13.94 -8.91
N ASP A 207 -15.72 15.18 -9.22
CA ASP A 207 -15.38 15.61 -10.59
C ASP A 207 -13.99 15.18 -11.04
N THR A 208 -13.15 14.70 -10.11
CA THR A 208 -11.78 14.24 -10.39
C THR A 208 -11.63 12.72 -10.36
N GLY A 209 -12.72 11.96 -10.36
CA GLY A 209 -12.70 10.49 -10.35
C GLY A 209 -11.97 9.89 -9.13
N PRO A 210 -12.51 10.09 -7.91
CA PRO A 210 -11.83 9.67 -6.68
C PRO A 210 -11.68 8.14 -6.61
N THR A 211 -10.65 7.69 -5.89
CA THR A 211 -10.57 6.31 -5.49
C THR A 211 -11.70 6.00 -4.52
N THR A 212 -12.42 4.91 -4.77
CA THR A 212 -13.50 4.44 -3.91
C THR A 212 -13.14 3.06 -3.34
N ALA A 213 -13.34 2.88 -2.05
CA ALA A 213 -12.99 1.65 -1.35
C ALA A 213 -14.15 1.11 -0.51
N LEU A 214 -14.31 -0.21 -0.54
CA LEU A 214 -15.14 -0.93 0.42
C LEU A 214 -14.24 -1.33 1.61
N PRO A 215 -14.54 -0.94 2.86
CA PRO A 215 -13.72 -1.28 4.02
C PRO A 215 -13.44 -2.78 4.17
N ALA A 216 -12.32 -3.13 4.83
CA ALA A 216 -11.79 -4.48 4.87
C ALA A 216 -12.75 -5.50 5.53
N ASP A 217 -13.51 -5.10 6.55
CA ASP A 217 -14.55 -5.93 7.18
C ASP A 217 -15.64 -6.33 6.16
N ARG A 218 -16.14 -5.38 5.40
CA ARG A 218 -17.14 -5.59 4.34
C ARG A 218 -16.56 -6.32 3.14
N SER A 219 -15.36 -5.97 2.72
CA SER A 219 -14.63 -6.64 1.66
C SER A 219 -14.41 -8.13 1.97
N THR A 220 -14.18 -8.47 3.24
CA THR A 220 -14.06 -9.87 3.67
C THR A 220 -15.36 -10.66 3.47
N ILE A 221 -16.51 -10.03 3.68
CA ILE A 221 -17.82 -10.66 3.43
C ILE A 221 -17.99 -10.94 1.94
N VAL A 222 -17.84 -9.91 1.11
CA VAL A 222 -17.96 -10.04 -0.36
C VAL A 222 -16.99 -11.09 -0.88
N ARG A 223 -15.71 -11.03 -0.49
CA ARG A 223 -14.66 -11.96 -0.90
C ARG A 223 -15.01 -13.42 -0.66
N ARG A 224 -15.67 -13.72 0.47
CA ARG A 224 -16.10 -15.09 0.82
C ARG A 224 -17.30 -15.51 0.02
N GLN A 225 -18.25 -14.63 -0.24
CA GLN A 225 -19.47 -14.91 -0.99
C GLN A 225 -19.20 -15.24 -2.45
N ILE A 226 -18.24 -14.55 -3.09
CA ILE A 226 -17.90 -14.75 -4.51
C ILE A 226 -16.74 -15.73 -4.75
N ASP A 227 -16.19 -16.38 -3.70
CA ASP A 227 -14.94 -17.19 -3.80
C ASP A 227 -13.84 -16.44 -4.59
N TYR A 228 -13.55 -15.21 -4.17
CA TYR A 228 -12.69 -14.28 -4.90
C TYR A 228 -11.29 -14.83 -5.16
N ARG A 229 -10.85 -14.81 -6.43
CA ARG A 229 -9.54 -15.31 -6.88
C ARG A 229 -8.82 -14.30 -7.78
N ASN A 230 -8.71 -13.07 -7.29
CA ASN A 230 -8.00 -12.01 -8.00
C ASN A 230 -8.60 -11.68 -9.39
N SER A 231 -9.90 -11.49 -9.42
CA SER A 231 -10.67 -11.05 -10.59
C SER A 231 -11.08 -9.58 -10.46
N ARG A 232 -11.59 -9.01 -11.53
CA ARG A 232 -12.30 -7.74 -11.49
C ARG A 232 -13.75 -8.00 -11.11
N VAL A 233 -14.29 -7.18 -10.20
CA VAL A 233 -15.63 -7.37 -9.64
C VAL A 233 -16.53 -6.24 -10.11
N PRO A 234 -17.68 -6.56 -10.71
CA PRO A 234 -18.66 -5.56 -11.11
C PRO A 234 -19.24 -4.80 -9.91
N ASP A 235 -19.69 -3.58 -10.15
CA ASP A 235 -20.25 -2.70 -9.13
C ASP A 235 -21.45 -3.31 -8.43
N GLU A 236 -22.34 -3.97 -9.20
CA GLU A 236 -23.56 -4.58 -8.68
C GLU A 236 -23.24 -5.59 -7.58
N VAL A 237 -22.21 -6.39 -7.76
CA VAL A 237 -21.77 -7.38 -6.78
C VAL A 237 -21.28 -6.71 -5.49
N ILE A 238 -20.51 -5.62 -5.63
CA ILE A 238 -20.02 -4.85 -4.47
C ILE A 238 -21.18 -4.16 -3.74
N PHE A 239 -22.14 -3.59 -4.50
CA PHE A 239 -23.28 -2.88 -3.92
C PHE A 239 -24.25 -3.84 -3.22
N GLU A 240 -24.57 -4.98 -3.82
CA GLU A 240 -25.49 -5.96 -3.27
C GLU A 240 -24.94 -6.68 -2.04
N GLN A 241 -23.65 -7.04 -2.06
CA GLN A 241 -23.06 -7.88 -1.02
C GLN A 241 -22.28 -7.07 0.02
N GLY A 242 -21.67 -5.95 -0.35
CA GLY A 242 -20.88 -5.09 0.53
C GLY A 242 -21.69 -3.95 1.15
N GLY A 243 -22.78 -3.55 0.50
CA GLY A 243 -23.59 -2.37 0.82
C GLY A 243 -22.98 -1.09 0.24
N ARG A 244 -23.72 -0.46 -0.67
CA ARG A 244 -23.28 0.79 -1.32
C ARG A 244 -23.01 1.90 -0.32
N GLU A 245 -23.77 1.95 0.77
CA GLU A 245 -23.64 2.92 1.85
C GLU A 245 -22.36 2.77 2.67
N ASN A 246 -21.69 1.63 2.56
CA ASN A 246 -20.42 1.37 3.25
C ASN A 246 -19.19 1.85 2.46
N LEU A 247 -19.37 2.26 1.21
CA LEU A 247 -18.28 2.73 0.37
C LEU A 247 -17.69 4.04 0.90
N VAL A 248 -16.38 4.12 0.85
CA VAL A 248 -15.61 5.32 1.20
C VAL A 248 -15.04 5.92 -0.08
N GLU A 249 -15.55 7.08 -0.46
CA GLU A 249 -14.94 7.91 -1.50
C GLU A 249 -13.76 8.67 -0.90
N CYS A 250 -12.56 8.48 -1.46
CA CYS A 250 -11.35 9.17 -1.01
C CYS A 250 -11.31 10.57 -1.62
N VAL A 251 -12.00 11.51 -0.98
CA VAL A 251 -12.11 12.92 -1.39
C VAL A 251 -11.53 13.84 -0.30
N GLY A 252 -11.06 15.01 -0.71
CA GLY A 252 -10.52 16.03 0.21
C GLY A 252 -9.67 17.06 -0.51
N PRO A 253 -9.28 18.13 0.18
CA PRO A 253 -8.41 19.17 -0.37
C PRO A 253 -6.98 18.66 -0.59
N ALA A 254 -6.21 19.41 -1.35
CA ALA A 254 -4.77 19.20 -1.54
C ALA A 254 -4.06 18.99 -0.19
N GLY A 255 -3.12 18.06 -0.13
CA GLY A 255 -2.45 17.65 1.10
C GLY A 255 -3.19 16.56 1.89
N THR A 256 -4.39 16.14 1.49
CA THR A 256 -5.02 14.97 2.07
C THR A 256 -4.22 13.72 1.73
N MET A 257 -3.97 12.90 2.74
CA MET A 257 -3.34 11.58 2.65
C MET A 257 -4.44 10.52 2.85
N ALA A 258 -4.77 9.78 1.79
CA ALA A 258 -5.70 8.66 1.89
C ALA A 258 -4.89 7.36 2.06
N PHE A 259 -4.92 6.80 3.26
CA PHE A 259 -4.30 5.52 3.61
C PHE A 259 -5.28 4.40 3.29
N LEU A 260 -4.86 3.43 2.50
CA LEU A 260 -5.71 2.35 2.02
C LEU A 260 -4.96 1.02 1.98
N ASP A 261 -5.51 0.00 2.63
CA ASP A 261 -5.08 -1.39 2.46
C ASP A 261 -5.69 -1.99 1.21
N THR A 262 -4.99 -1.86 0.11
CA THR A 262 -5.47 -2.30 -1.20
C THR A 262 -5.48 -3.82 -1.38
N CYS A 263 -4.86 -4.59 -0.48
CA CYS A 263 -4.95 -6.06 -0.46
C CYS A 263 -6.20 -6.57 0.26
N ARG A 264 -6.80 -5.76 1.17
CA ARG A 264 -7.93 -6.16 2.00
C ARG A 264 -9.21 -5.41 1.68
N CYS A 265 -9.12 -4.21 1.13
CA CYS A 265 -10.25 -3.37 0.72
C CYS A 265 -10.49 -3.49 -0.79
N PHE A 266 -11.65 -3.97 -1.21
CA PHE A 266 -12.04 -3.82 -2.61
C PHE A 266 -12.03 -2.34 -2.97
N HIS A 267 -11.30 -1.99 -4.00
CA HIS A 267 -11.16 -0.60 -4.42
C HIS A 267 -11.15 -0.47 -5.94
N MET A 268 -11.52 0.71 -6.38
CA MET A 268 -11.43 1.13 -7.77
C MET A 268 -11.06 2.61 -7.85
N GLY A 269 -10.60 3.07 -9.01
CA GLY A 269 -10.32 4.48 -9.19
C GLY A 269 -10.14 4.90 -10.62
N SER A 270 -10.05 6.22 -10.80
CA SER A 270 -9.78 6.85 -12.11
C SER A 270 -10.83 6.57 -13.17
N ARG A 271 -12.10 6.51 -12.79
CA ARG A 271 -13.23 6.45 -13.74
C ARG A 271 -13.45 7.80 -14.41
N VAL A 272 -14.23 7.78 -15.48
CA VAL A 272 -14.63 9.00 -16.21
C VAL A 272 -15.11 10.07 -15.23
N ALA A 273 -14.53 11.24 -15.36
CA ALA A 273 -14.84 12.43 -14.59
C ALA A 273 -14.57 13.68 -15.42
N SER A 274 -15.07 14.83 -14.99
CA SER A 274 -14.94 16.07 -15.74
C SER A 274 -13.54 16.72 -15.65
N LYS A 275 -12.73 16.29 -14.68
CA LYS A 275 -11.40 16.83 -14.39
C LYS A 275 -10.37 15.73 -14.21
N PRO A 276 -9.12 15.95 -14.56
CA PRO A 276 -8.04 15.02 -14.23
C PRO A 276 -7.74 15.04 -12.73
N ARG A 277 -7.06 13.97 -12.26
CA ARG A 277 -6.59 13.84 -10.88
C ARG A 277 -5.07 13.73 -10.83
N TYR A 278 -4.48 14.42 -9.85
CA TYR A 278 -3.05 14.48 -9.60
C TYR A 278 -2.74 13.91 -8.20
N THR A 279 -2.00 12.82 -8.13
CA THR A 279 -1.67 12.18 -6.86
C THR A 279 -0.23 11.69 -6.81
N VAL A 280 0.31 11.57 -5.59
CA VAL A 280 1.51 10.76 -5.33
C VAL A 280 1.06 9.50 -4.59
N MET A 281 1.37 8.34 -5.16
CA MET A 281 1.13 7.05 -4.51
C MET A 281 2.41 6.56 -3.85
N ILE A 282 2.34 6.31 -2.54
CA ILE A 282 3.40 5.73 -1.73
C ILE A 282 2.94 4.34 -1.29
N GLN A 283 3.72 3.30 -1.59
CA GLN A 283 3.33 1.92 -1.35
C GLN A 283 4.29 1.23 -0.38
N TYR A 284 3.72 0.68 0.69
CA TYR A 284 4.42 -0.11 1.70
C TYR A 284 3.94 -1.55 1.64
N GLN A 285 4.90 -2.49 1.66
CA GLN A 285 4.64 -3.92 1.64
C GLN A 285 5.39 -4.64 2.76
N THR A 286 4.95 -5.84 3.09
CA THR A 286 5.73 -6.68 3.99
C THR A 286 6.90 -7.34 3.24
N PRO A 287 7.98 -7.70 3.94
CA PRO A 287 9.09 -8.45 3.34
C PRO A 287 8.76 -9.93 3.10
N TYR A 288 7.54 -10.36 3.40
CA TYR A 288 7.11 -11.76 3.38
C TYR A 288 6.04 -12.06 2.32
N ALA A 289 5.83 -11.08 1.43
CA ALA A 289 4.82 -11.14 0.37
C ALA A 289 5.40 -11.64 -0.98
N ALA A 290 4.71 -11.29 -2.05
CA ALA A 290 5.07 -11.66 -3.43
C ALA A 290 6.48 -11.25 -3.86
N LEU A 291 7.09 -10.29 -3.15
CA LEU A 291 8.45 -9.82 -3.43
C LEU A 291 9.55 -10.76 -2.96
N ALA A 292 9.25 -11.67 -2.05
CA ALA A 292 10.28 -12.45 -1.39
C ALA A 292 10.16 -13.94 -1.69
N SER A 293 11.18 -14.51 -2.32
CA SER A 293 11.42 -15.94 -2.16
C SER A 293 11.67 -16.24 -0.68
N PRO A 294 11.01 -17.24 -0.06
CA PRO A 294 11.26 -17.58 1.34
C PRO A 294 12.71 -17.89 1.66
N ASP A 295 13.48 -18.32 0.67
CA ASP A 295 14.88 -18.76 0.79
C ASP A 295 15.88 -17.84 0.05
N GLY A 296 15.38 -16.80 -0.65
CA GLY A 296 16.20 -15.87 -1.44
C GLY A 296 16.41 -14.49 -0.79
N PRO A 297 17.30 -13.68 -1.35
CA PRO A 297 17.42 -12.28 -0.95
C PRO A 297 16.11 -11.54 -1.27
N LEU A 298 15.83 -10.47 -0.51
CA LEU A 298 14.75 -9.57 -0.88
C LEU A 298 15.06 -8.95 -2.25
N PRO A 299 14.10 -8.92 -3.17
CA PRO A 299 14.29 -8.16 -4.40
C PRO A 299 14.46 -6.68 -4.04
N THR A 300 15.35 -6.02 -4.73
CA THR A 300 15.57 -4.58 -4.57
C THR A 300 14.30 -3.83 -4.99
N PRO A 301 13.61 -3.11 -4.09
CA PRO A 301 12.45 -2.33 -4.48
C PRO A 301 12.81 -1.27 -5.53
N PRO A 302 11.89 -0.91 -6.43
CA PRO A 302 12.16 0.07 -7.48
C PRO A 302 12.65 1.44 -6.98
N ILE A 303 12.33 1.79 -5.73
CA ILE A 303 12.75 3.04 -5.10
C ILE A 303 14.16 3.00 -4.52
N THR A 304 14.70 1.80 -4.24
CA THR A 304 15.93 1.61 -3.46
C THR A 304 17.13 2.36 -4.06
N HIS A 305 17.23 2.46 -5.38
CA HIS A 305 18.35 3.14 -6.02
C HIS A 305 18.36 4.67 -5.86
N LEU A 306 17.22 5.27 -5.56
CA LEU A 306 17.04 6.72 -5.59
C LEU A 306 16.93 7.33 -4.19
N ALA A 307 16.50 6.55 -3.21
CA ALA A 307 15.99 7.07 -1.95
C ALA A 307 16.81 6.66 -0.71
N ILE A 308 17.82 5.80 -0.85
CA ILE A 308 18.63 5.34 0.30
C ILE A 308 19.62 6.42 0.69
N PRO A 309 19.61 6.87 1.97
CA PRO A 309 20.66 7.77 2.47
C PRO A 309 22.03 7.08 2.49
N PRO A 310 23.15 7.85 2.41
CA PRO A 310 24.49 7.28 2.41
C PRO A 310 24.84 6.47 3.66
N ASN A 311 24.27 6.84 4.81
CA ASN A 311 24.47 6.18 6.09
C ASN A 311 23.08 5.87 6.69
N PRO A 312 22.42 4.78 6.26
CA PRO A 312 21.07 4.48 6.71
C PRO A 312 21.05 4.10 8.19
N THR A 313 20.06 4.60 8.90
CA THR A 313 19.74 4.17 10.25
C THR A 313 19.21 2.73 10.26
N PRO A 314 19.18 2.03 11.41
CA PRO A 314 18.57 0.71 11.50
C PRO A 314 17.13 0.66 10.97
N LEU A 315 16.34 1.71 11.18
CA LEU A 315 14.98 1.83 10.64
C LEU A 315 14.99 1.87 9.11
N GLU A 316 15.85 2.69 8.53
CA GLU A 316 15.99 2.84 7.08
C GLU A 316 16.54 1.59 6.40
N GLU A 317 17.44 0.84 7.07
CA GLU A 317 17.92 -0.44 6.55
C GLU A 317 16.78 -1.43 6.31
N TYR A 318 15.79 -1.48 7.23
CA TYR A 318 14.60 -2.32 7.07
C TYR A 318 13.58 -1.72 6.11
N LEU A 319 13.38 -0.39 6.16
CA LEU A 319 12.45 0.33 5.28
C LEU A 319 12.83 0.19 3.80
N PHE A 320 14.11 0.31 3.49
CA PHE A 320 14.63 0.24 2.12
C PHE A 320 15.09 -1.18 1.71
N ALA A 321 14.72 -2.19 2.46
CA ALA A 321 15.03 -3.60 2.18
C ALA A 321 16.54 -3.93 2.11
N LEU A 322 17.39 -3.18 2.80
CA LEU A 322 18.82 -3.50 2.94
C LEU A 322 19.02 -4.64 3.93
N LYS A 323 18.11 -4.79 4.88
CA LYS A 323 17.98 -5.93 5.79
C LYS A 323 16.62 -6.59 5.65
N ARG A 324 16.62 -7.90 5.82
CA ARG A 324 15.43 -8.74 5.71
C ARG A 324 14.65 -8.81 7.02
#